data_d90027b74a548fb207e553ccada28201
#
_entry.id   d90027b74a548fb207e553ccada28201
#
_cell.length_a   1.000
_cell.length_b   1.000
_cell.length_c   1.000
_cell.angle_alpha   90.00
_cell.angle_beta   90.00
_cell.angle_gamma   90.00
#
_symmetry.space_group_name_H-M   'P 1'
#
loop_
_entity.id
_entity.type
_entity.pdbx_description
1 polymer ?
#
loop_
_entity_poly.entity_id
_entity_poly.type
_entity_poly.pdbx_seq_one_letter_code
_entity_poly.pdbx_strand_id
1 'polypeptide(L)' 'MFNVGDLVSVDSETLRLHIHENVHKQWETNPLGIILAVEGHKGGTVVLVKVHFESLGDAYWLYAREVFLITP' A
#
# COMPACT_ATOMS: atom_id res chain seq x y z
N MET A 1 -13.73 3.86 0.03
CA MET A 1 -13.32 3.31 1.34
C MET A 1 -12.65 1.96 1.13
N PHE A 2 -11.58 1.71 1.86
CA PHE A 2 -10.82 0.48 1.73
C PHE A 2 -11.25 -0.57 2.74
N ASN A 3 -11.25 -1.82 2.31
CA ASN A 3 -11.59 -2.95 3.17
C ASN A 3 -10.48 -3.99 3.12
N VAL A 4 -10.36 -4.75 4.20
CA VAL A 4 -9.42 -5.87 4.24
C VAL A 4 -9.76 -6.84 3.10
N GLY A 5 -8.75 -7.25 2.36
CA GLY A 5 -8.91 -8.12 1.21
C GLY A 5 -8.99 -7.40 -0.13
N ASP A 6 -9.11 -6.08 -0.12
CA ASP A 6 -9.14 -5.32 -1.37
C ASP A 6 -7.81 -5.40 -2.10
N LEU A 7 -7.89 -5.54 -3.42
CA LEU A 7 -6.71 -5.48 -4.28
C LEU A 7 -6.43 -4.01 -4.60
N VAL A 8 -5.21 -3.59 -4.36
CA VAL A 8 -4.80 -2.19 -4.52
C VAL A 8 -3.50 -2.09 -5.27
N SER A 9 -3.23 -0.89 -5.75
CA SER A 9 -1.97 -0.53 -6.38
C SER A 9 -1.40 0.69 -5.69
N VAL A 10 -0.08 0.80 -5.69
CA VAL A 10 0.62 1.97 -5.17
C VAL A 10 1.61 2.42 -6.21
N ASP A 11 1.72 3.73 -6.40
CA ASP A 11 2.71 4.30 -7.30
C ASP A 11 4.11 3.90 -6.79
N SER A 12 4.94 3.36 -7.68
CA SER A 12 6.28 2.91 -7.32
C SER A 12 7.12 4.05 -6.73
N GLU A 13 6.93 5.26 -7.21
CA GLU A 13 7.65 6.42 -6.67
C GLU A 13 7.26 6.71 -5.22
N THR A 14 5.97 6.63 -4.93
CA THR A 14 5.47 6.82 -3.58
C THR A 14 6.02 5.74 -2.65
N LEU A 15 6.01 4.51 -3.13
CA LEU A 15 6.46 3.38 -2.32
C LEU A 15 7.95 3.45 -2.00
N ARG A 16 8.74 4.05 -2.87
CA ARG A 16 10.18 4.27 -2.61
C ARG A 16 10.44 5.07 -1.36
N LEU A 17 9.52 5.94 -1.00
CA LEU A 17 9.66 6.77 0.18
C LEU A 17 9.55 5.97 1.47
N HIS A 18 8.97 4.78 1.38
CA HIS A 18 8.71 3.93 2.54
C HIS A 18 9.61 2.71 2.63
N ILE A 19 10.33 2.37 1.57
CA ILE A 19 11.08 1.13 1.46
C ILE A 19 12.51 1.41 1.03
N HIS A 20 13.45 0.60 1.52
CA HIS A 20 14.86 0.71 1.18
C HIS A 20 15.10 0.55 -0.32
N GLU A 21 16.07 1.31 -0.83
CA GLU A 21 16.44 1.34 -2.24
C GLU A 21 16.62 -0.02 -2.89
N ASN A 22 17.21 -0.94 -2.17
CA ASN A 22 17.56 -2.25 -2.73
C ASN A 22 16.37 -3.04 -3.22
N VAL A 23 15.20 -2.73 -2.71
CA VAL A 23 14.00 -3.49 -3.01
C VAL A 23 13.35 -3.03 -4.31
N HIS A 24 13.32 -1.73 -4.55
CA HIS A 24 12.58 -1.20 -5.69
C HIS A 24 13.29 -1.31 -7.04
N LYS A 25 14.51 -1.78 -7.05
CA LYS A 25 15.23 -2.07 -8.31
C LYS A 25 14.52 -3.15 -9.12
N GLN A 26 13.67 -3.92 -8.49
CA GLN A 26 12.95 -5.01 -9.12
C GLN A 26 11.62 -4.56 -9.73
N TRP A 27 11.26 -3.30 -9.53
CA TRP A 27 9.95 -2.81 -9.96
C TRP A 27 10.06 -2.03 -11.26
N GLU A 28 9.43 -2.54 -12.28
CA GLU A 28 9.28 -1.83 -13.53
C GLU A 28 7.90 -1.20 -13.63
N THR A 29 6.95 -1.71 -12.85
CA THR A 29 5.57 -1.21 -12.82
C THR A 29 5.13 -1.01 -11.39
N ASN A 30 3.99 -0.35 -11.22
CA ASN A 30 3.42 -0.14 -9.90
C ASN A 30 3.03 -1.48 -9.28
N PRO A 31 3.50 -1.78 -8.07
CA PRO A 31 3.20 -3.05 -7.44
C PRO A 31 1.74 -3.17 -7.02
N LEU A 32 1.25 -4.40 -7.03
CA LEU A 32 -0.08 -4.74 -6.56
C LEU A 32 0.02 -5.34 -5.16
N GLY A 33 -0.95 -5.03 -4.33
CA GLY A 33 -0.99 -5.55 -2.98
C GLY A 33 -2.40 -5.82 -2.50
N ILE A 34 -2.48 -6.47 -1.36
CA ILE A 34 -3.75 -6.81 -0.71
C ILE A 34 -3.79 -6.12 0.65
N ILE A 35 -4.90 -5.48 0.96
CA ILE A 35 -5.07 -4.82 2.24
C ILE A 35 -5.26 -5.87 3.33
N LEU A 36 -4.40 -5.83 4.34
CA LEU A 36 -4.46 -6.72 5.49
C LEU A 36 -5.14 -6.08 6.69
N ALA A 37 -5.05 -4.76 6.82
CA ALA A 37 -5.63 -4.05 7.94
C ALA A 37 -5.90 -2.60 7.55
N VAL A 38 -6.89 -2.01 8.19
CA VAL A 38 -7.22 -0.59 8.00
C VAL A 38 -7.29 0.03 9.39
N GLU A 39 -6.59 1.14 9.58
CA GLU A 39 -6.56 1.83 10.85
C GLU A 39 -6.86 3.30 10.64
N GLY A 40 -7.92 3.79 11.28
CA GLY A 40 -8.30 5.18 11.21
C GLY A 40 -7.97 5.91 12.49
N HIS A 41 -7.64 7.18 12.38
CA HIS A 41 -7.42 8.02 13.53
C HIS A 41 -8.75 8.53 14.06
N LYS A 42 -8.91 8.41 15.37
CA LYS A 42 -10.12 8.88 16.05
C LYS A 42 -10.27 10.38 15.87
N GLY A 43 -11.36 10.79 15.22
CA GLY A 43 -11.62 12.19 14.96
C GLY A 43 -10.71 12.83 13.93
N GLY A 44 -9.86 12.04 13.29
CA GLY A 44 -8.88 12.54 12.35
C GLY A 44 -9.20 12.20 10.91
N THR A 45 -8.44 12.82 10.02
CA THR A 45 -8.53 12.60 8.59
C THR A 45 -7.48 11.60 8.10
N VAL A 46 -6.63 11.12 9.00
CA VAL A 46 -5.55 10.20 8.65
C VAL A 46 -6.04 8.77 8.75
N VAL A 47 -5.94 8.06 7.64
CA VAL A 47 -6.26 6.63 7.57
C VAL A 47 -5.02 5.91 7.07
N LEU A 48 -4.63 4.87 7.77
CA LEU A 48 -3.51 4.03 7.40
C LEU A 48 -4.03 2.66 6.95
N VAL A 49 -3.40 2.12 5.94
CA VAL A 49 -3.71 0.77 5.46
C VAL A 49 -2.44 -0.05 5.46
N LYS A 50 -2.55 -1.29 5.90
CA LYS A 50 -1.44 -2.23 5.84
C LYS A 50 -1.62 -3.06 4.58
N VAL A 51 -0.66 -2.97 3.67
CA VAL A 51 -0.73 -3.61 2.36
C VAL A 51 0.38 -4.64 2.25
N HIS A 52 0.01 -5.86 1.91
CA HIS A 52 0.96 -6.93 1.64
C HIS A 52 1.23 -6.96 0.13
N PHE A 53 2.50 -6.85 -0.23
CA PHE A 53 2.96 -6.92 -1.62
C PHE A 53 3.63 -8.27 -1.84
N GLU A 54 3.00 -9.13 -2.63
CA GLU A 54 3.52 -10.46 -2.91
C GLU A 54 4.90 -10.41 -3.55
N SER A 55 5.10 -9.48 -4.46
CA SER A 55 6.40 -9.32 -5.13
C SER A 55 7.52 -8.94 -4.18
N LEU A 56 7.20 -8.34 -3.04
CA LEU A 56 8.18 -7.95 -2.04
C LEU A 56 8.27 -8.94 -0.89
N GLY A 57 7.25 -9.79 -0.74
CA GLY A 57 7.20 -10.76 0.34
C GLY A 57 6.99 -10.14 1.72
N ASP A 58 6.46 -8.92 1.77
CA ASP A 58 6.28 -8.23 3.04
C ASP A 58 5.11 -7.25 2.98
N ALA A 59 4.72 -6.74 4.13
CA ALA A 59 3.63 -5.80 4.27
C ALA A 59 4.11 -4.48 4.84
N TYR A 60 3.47 -3.40 4.42
CA TYR A 60 3.85 -2.05 4.83
C TYR A 60 2.62 -1.23 5.17
N TRP A 61 2.76 -0.34 6.14
CA TRP A 61 1.73 0.63 6.49
C TRP A 61 1.88 1.85 5.58
N LEU A 62 0.80 2.22 4.91
CA LEU A 62 0.77 3.35 4.00
C LEU A 62 -0.42 4.24 4.32
N TYR A 63 -0.35 5.50 3.91
CA TYR A 63 -1.51 6.37 4.00
C TYR A 63 -2.53 5.96 2.93
N ALA A 64 -3.80 5.95 3.30
CA ALA A 64 -4.86 5.57 2.37
C ALA A 64 -4.83 6.40 1.08
N ARG A 65 -4.45 7.67 1.18
CA ARG A 65 -4.37 8.55 0.01
C ARG A 65 -3.29 8.14 -1.00
N GLU A 66 -2.36 7.28 -0.57
CA GLU A 66 -1.27 6.80 -1.42
C GLU A 66 -1.62 5.52 -2.17
N VAL A 67 -2.80 4.99 -1.90
CA VAL A 67 -3.20 3.68 -2.38
C VAL A 67 -4.39 3.82 -3.33
N PHE A 68 -4.37 3.08 -4.42
CA PHE A 68 -5.42 3.10 -5.43
C PHE A 68 -6.15 1.77 -5.46
N LEU A 69 -7.46 1.81 -5.33
CA LEU A 69 -8.28 0.60 -5.38
C LEU A 69 -8.35 0.08 -6.82
N ILE A 70 -8.03 -1.20 -7.00
CA ILE A 70 -8.06 -1.87 -8.31
C ILE A 70 -9.41 -2.54 -8.53
N THR A 71 -9.92 -3.23 -7.51
CA THR A 71 -11.18 -3.94 -7.61
C THR A 71 -12.35 -3.03 -7.29
N PRO A 72 -13.43 -3.15 -8.05
CA PRO A 72 -14.64 -2.39 -7.75
C PRO A 72 -15.27 -2.82 -6.44
#